data_38b9ad8617b3ae087648ab02a3688f04
#
_entry.id   38b9ad8617b3ae087648ab02a3688f04
#
_cell.length_a   1.000
_cell.length_b   1.000
_cell.length_c   1.000
_cell.angle_alpha   90.00
_cell.angle_beta   90.00
_cell.angle_gamma   90.00
#
_symmetry.space_group_name_H-M   'P 1'
#
loop_
_entity.id
_entity.type
_entity.pdbx_description
1 polymer ?
#
loop_
_entity_poly.entity_id
_entity_poly.type
_entity_poly.pdbx_seq_one_letter_code
_entity_poly.pdbx_strand_id
1 'polypeptide(L)'
;MNDTEQRLEHLLHQFDVRLVETGALTPRMNACWHPLSRTIYARHGLDPVTRVCAVAHELGHAYHNHDCSTPDNEREADEWAANQLLDDGLVEEAAWECDSEPVAMAAELGVTMHLLRTWERLYRIGRTRHVSACGLSLS
;
A
#
# COMPACT_ATOMS: atom_id res chain seq x y z
N MET A 1 -14.02 5.01 8.02
CA MET A 1 -13.04 4.44 7.08
C MET A 1 -12.39 5.58 6.32
N ASN A 2 -11.07 5.66 6.30
CA ASN A 2 -10.37 6.72 5.59
C ASN A 2 -10.18 6.36 4.11
N ASP A 3 -9.70 7.33 3.33
CA ASP A 3 -9.54 7.16 1.89
C ASP A 3 -8.60 5.99 1.52
N THR A 4 -7.55 5.79 2.31
CA THR A 4 -6.58 4.72 2.07
C THR A 4 -7.23 3.34 2.25
N GLU A 5 -8.04 3.18 3.29
CA GLU A 5 -8.78 1.94 3.52
C GLU A 5 -9.81 1.67 2.42
N GLN A 6 -10.48 2.72 1.96
CA GLN A 6 -11.44 2.60 0.85
C GLN A 6 -10.74 2.18 -0.44
N ARG A 7 -9.57 2.74 -0.72
CA ARG A 7 -8.75 2.35 -1.88
C ARG A 7 -8.35 0.89 -1.80
N LEU A 8 -7.93 0.44 -0.61
CA LEU A 8 -7.55 -0.95 -0.41
C LEU A 8 -8.72 -1.89 -0.68
N GLU A 9 -9.90 -1.58 -0.14
CA GLU A 9 -11.08 -2.41 -0.38
C GLU A 9 -11.44 -2.48 -1.86
N HIS A 10 -11.34 -1.36 -2.56
CA HIS A 10 -11.58 -1.31 -3.99
C HIS A 10 -10.59 -2.19 -4.75
N LEU A 11 -9.30 -2.13 -4.38
CA LEU A 11 -8.27 -2.95 -5.01
C LEU A 11 -8.49 -4.44 -4.76
N LEU A 12 -8.84 -4.83 -3.55
CA LEU A 12 -9.15 -6.22 -3.22
C LEU A 12 -10.29 -6.75 -4.09
N HIS A 13 -11.34 -5.95 -4.24
CA HIS A 13 -12.48 -6.30 -5.08
C HIS A 13 -12.07 -6.39 -6.55
N GLN A 14 -11.33 -5.40 -7.04
CA GLN A 14 -10.87 -5.34 -8.43
C GLN A 14 -10.06 -6.56 -8.83
N PHE A 15 -9.18 -7.03 -7.93
CA PHE A 15 -8.32 -8.18 -8.20
C PHE A 15 -8.89 -9.51 -7.73
N ASP A 16 -10.13 -9.51 -7.24
CA ASP A 16 -10.81 -10.70 -6.72
C ASP A 16 -9.97 -11.43 -5.67
N VAL A 17 -9.55 -10.69 -4.66
CA VAL A 17 -8.73 -11.19 -3.56
C VAL A 17 -9.53 -11.08 -2.27
N ARG A 18 -9.55 -12.17 -1.49
CA ARG A 18 -10.20 -12.20 -0.18
C ARG A 18 -9.22 -11.77 0.89
N LEU A 19 -9.73 -11.06 1.89
CA LEU A 19 -8.95 -10.67 3.07
C LEU A 19 -9.52 -11.37 4.29
N VAL A 20 -8.69 -12.11 5.01
CA VAL A 20 -9.09 -12.85 6.21
C VAL A 20 -8.14 -12.49 7.34
N GLU A 21 -8.68 -12.09 8.49
CA GLU A 21 -7.88 -11.87 9.68
C GLU A 21 -7.65 -13.18 10.42
N THR A 22 -6.44 -13.39 10.92
CA THR A 22 -6.06 -14.64 11.58
C THR A 22 -5.05 -14.40 12.70
N GLY A 23 -5.10 -15.25 13.72
CA GLY A 23 -4.07 -15.30 14.76
C GLY A 23 -2.98 -16.33 14.48
N ALA A 24 -3.04 -17.02 13.32
CA ALA A 24 -2.15 -18.14 13.03
C ALA A 24 -0.82 -17.76 12.37
N LEU A 25 -0.62 -16.50 12.01
CA LEU A 25 0.63 -16.05 11.41
C LEU A 25 1.77 -16.03 12.43
N THR A 26 2.99 -16.30 11.94
CA THR A 26 4.18 -16.20 12.80
C THR A 26 4.34 -14.75 13.29
N PRO A 27 5.02 -14.55 14.45
CA PRO A 27 5.14 -13.21 15.04
C PRO A 27 5.77 -12.14 14.13
N ARG A 28 6.53 -12.55 13.12
CA ARG A 28 7.19 -11.61 12.21
C ARG A 28 6.36 -11.22 11.00
N MET A 29 5.22 -11.89 10.78
CA MET A 29 4.39 -11.65 9.61
C MET A 29 3.16 -10.86 9.97
N ASN A 30 2.98 -9.70 9.34
CA ASN A 30 1.75 -8.92 9.48
C ASN A 30 0.68 -9.40 8.49
N ALA A 31 1.10 -9.92 7.33
CA ALA A 31 0.18 -10.44 6.33
C ALA A 31 0.90 -11.47 5.45
N CYS A 32 0.12 -12.27 4.73
CA CYS A 32 0.63 -13.30 3.84
C CYS A 32 -0.33 -13.53 2.67
N TRP A 33 0.21 -13.55 1.45
CA TRP A 33 -0.55 -13.86 0.25
C TRP A 33 -0.56 -15.36 -0.01
N HIS A 34 -1.73 -15.92 -0.22
CA HIS A 34 -1.92 -17.35 -0.54
C HIS A 34 -2.51 -17.47 -1.94
N PRO A 35 -1.68 -17.81 -2.96
CA PRO A 35 -2.13 -17.77 -4.36
C PRO A 35 -3.27 -18.73 -4.70
N LEU A 36 -3.21 -19.96 -4.20
CA LEU A 36 -4.20 -20.97 -4.56
C LEU A 36 -5.62 -20.60 -4.14
N SER A 37 -5.78 -20.00 -2.97
CA SER A 37 -7.08 -19.57 -2.48
C SER A 37 -7.40 -18.12 -2.81
N ARG A 38 -6.47 -17.40 -3.44
CA ARG A 38 -6.56 -15.97 -3.72
C ARG A 38 -6.97 -15.20 -2.46
N THR A 39 -6.26 -15.48 -1.36
CA THR A 39 -6.56 -14.91 -0.05
C THR A 39 -5.32 -14.27 0.54
N ILE A 40 -5.48 -13.08 1.09
CA ILE A 40 -4.48 -12.45 1.94
C ILE A 40 -4.91 -12.66 3.38
N TYR A 41 -4.03 -13.25 4.18
CA TYR A 41 -4.24 -13.41 5.62
C TYR A 41 -3.53 -12.26 6.31
N ALA A 42 -4.25 -11.52 7.15
CA ALA A 42 -3.69 -10.41 7.92
C ALA A 42 -3.71 -10.78 9.40
N ARG A 43 -2.68 -10.36 10.13
CA ARG A 43 -2.62 -10.57 11.57
C ARG A 43 -3.80 -9.91 12.25
N HIS A 44 -4.43 -10.65 13.16
CA HIS A 44 -5.52 -10.11 13.96
C HIS A 44 -5.00 -9.01 14.90
N GLY A 45 -5.72 -7.91 14.99
CA GLY A 45 -5.39 -6.84 15.93
C GLY A 45 -4.38 -5.81 15.46
N LEU A 46 -4.00 -5.82 14.17
CA LEU A 46 -3.14 -4.76 13.65
C LEU A 46 -3.85 -3.40 13.69
N ASP A 47 -3.10 -2.34 13.95
CA ASP A 47 -3.65 -1.00 13.79
C ASP A 47 -3.99 -0.74 12.32
N PRO A 48 -4.96 0.14 12.03
CA PRO A 48 -5.45 0.33 10.65
C PRO A 48 -4.35 0.71 9.64
N VAL A 49 -3.41 1.55 10.03
CA VAL A 49 -2.35 2.00 9.13
C VAL A 49 -1.41 0.85 8.75
N THR A 50 -0.95 0.10 9.74
CA THR A 50 -0.10 -1.07 9.51
C THR A 50 -0.83 -2.12 8.68
N ARG A 51 -2.11 -2.35 8.98
CA ARG A 51 -2.94 -3.32 8.25
C ARG A 51 -3.07 -2.96 6.78
N VAL A 52 -3.41 -1.72 6.47
CA VAL A 52 -3.56 -1.26 5.09
C VAL A 52 -2.26 -1.43 4.31
N CYS A 53 -1.14 -1.00 4.87
CA CYS A 53 0.14 -1.08 4.19
C CYS A 53 0.61 -2.53 4.01
N ALA A 54 0.42 -3.37 5.01
CA ALA A 54 0.80 -4.78 4.92
C ALA A 54 -0.04 -5.52 3.87
N VAL A 55 -1.34 -5.29 3.87
CA VAL A 55 -2.25 -5.93 2.90
C VAL A 55 -1.96 -5.44 1.47
N ALA A 56 -1.72 -4.15 1.30
CA ALA A 56 -1.37 -3.60 -0.02
C ALA A 56 -0.05 -4.19 -0.54
N HIS A 57 0.93 -4.40 0.33
CA HIS A 57 2.18 -5.05 -0.04
C HIS A 57 1.95 -6.48 -0.54
N GLU A 58 1.13 -7.26 0.18
CA GLU A 58 0.80 -8.63 -0.25
C GLU A 58 0.02 -8.63 -1.56
N LEU A 59 -0.84 -7.65 -1.76
CA LEU A 59 -1.55 -7.49 -3.02
C LEU A 59 -0.57 -7.17 -4.17
N GLY A 60 0.52 -6.48 -3.88
CA GLY A 60 1.61 -6.26 -4.83
C GLY A 60 2.27 -7.56 -5.28
N HIS A 61 2.48 -8.50 -4.36
CA HIS A 61 2.96 -9.84 -4.71
C HIS A 61 1.95 -10.55 -5.62
N ALA A 62 0.66 -10.44 -5.31
CA ALA A 62 -0.39 -11.03 -6.15
C ALA A 62 -0.39 -10.44 -7.55
N TYR A 63 -0.29 -9.12 -7.66
CA TYR A 63 -0.28 -8.41 -8.94
C TYR A 63 0.87 -8.87 -9.84
N HIS A 64 2.06 -9.05 -9.26
CA HIS A 64 3.26 -9.45 -10.00
C HIS A 64 3.41 -10.97 -10.14
N ASN A 65 2.48 -11.75 -9.59
CA ASN A 65 2.56 -13.23 -9.59
C ASN A 65 3.84 -13.75 -8.93
N HIS A 66 4.26 -13.10 -7.86
CA HIS A 66 5.43 -13.57 -7.10
C HIS A 66 5.09 -14.86 -6.35
N ASP A 67 5.96 -15.84 -6.43
CA ASP A 67 5.80 -17.12 -5.72
C ASP A 67 6.84 -17.30 -4.62
N CYS A 68 7.77 -16.38 -4.49
CA CYS A 68 8.79 -16.42 -3.45
C CYS A 68 9.18 -14.99 -3.02
N SER A 69 9.81 -14.93 -1.85
CA SER A 69 10.29 -13.67 -1.29
C SER A 69 11.76 -13.50 -1.65
N THR A 70 12.05 -12.65 -2.61
CA THR A 70 13.41 -12.20 -2.94
C THR A 70 13.47 -10.71 -2.69
N PRO A 71 14.67 -10.13 -2.49
CA PRO A 71 14.77 -8.67 -2.33
C PRO A 71 14.12 -7.89 -3.47
N ASP A 72 14.26 -8.36 -4.71
CA ASP A 72 13.63 -7.71 -5.86
C ASP A 72 12.11 -7.82 -5.81
N ASN A 73 11.56 -8.98 -5.47
CA ASN A 73 10.13 -9.19 -5.37
C ASN A 73 9.53 -8.35 -4.24
N GLU A 74 10.23 -8.24 -3.11
CA GLU A 74 9.79 -7.40 -1.99
C GLU A 74 9.80 -5.92 -2.39
N ARG A 75 10.82 -5.48 -3.11
CA ARG A 75 10.87 -4.10 -3.59
C ARG A 75 9.74 -3.81 -4.58
N GLU A 76 9.48 -4.71 -5.52
CA GLU A 76 8.38 -4.54 -6.48
C GLU A 76 7.03 -4.45 -5.78
N ALA A 77 6.81 -5.28 -4.77
CA ALA A 77 5.57 -5.26 -3.99
C ALA A 77 5.41 -3.93 -3.22
N ASP A 78 6.48 -3.46 -2.59
CA ASP A 78 6.48 -2.17 -1.90
C ASP A 78 6.18 -1.01 -2.85
N GLU A 79 6.83 -1.00 -4.00
CA GLU A 79 6.64 0.06 -4.99
C GLU A 79 5.23 0.05 -5.55
N TRP A 80 4.69 -1.12 -5.83
CA TRP A 80 3.32 -1.26 -6.28
C TRP A 80 2.34 -0.72 -5.23
N ALA A 81 2.51 -1.13 -3.98
CA ALA A 81 1.66 -0.68 -2.87
C ALA A 81 1.69 0.85 -2.73
N ALA A 82 2.88 1.44 -2.75
CA ALA A 82 3.02 2.88 -2.64
C ALA A 82 2.28 3.61 -3.77
N ASN A 83 2.42 3.12 -5.00
CA ASN A 83 1.77 3.72 -6.15
C ASN A 83 0.25 3.52 -6.17
N GLN A 84 -0.26 2.46 -5.53
CA GLN A 84 -1.71 2.25 -5.46
C GLN A 84 -2.37 3.07 -4.35
N LEU A 85 -1.68 3.27 -3.23
CA LEU A 85 -2.26 3.97 -2.08
C LEU A 85 -2.05 5.47 -2.14
N LEU A 86 -1.02 5.95 -2.82
CA LEU A 86 -0.67 7.37 -2.89
C LEU A 86 -0.60 7.84 -4.34
N ASP A 87 -0.81 9.13 -4.53
CA ASP A 87 -0.53 9.83 -5.78
C ASP A 87 0.04 11.22 -5.46
N ASP A 88 0.53 11.92 -6.47
CA ASP A 88 1.19 13.20 -6.27
C ASP A 88 0.24 14.25 -5.69
N GLY A 89 -1.03 14.25 -6.08
CA GLY A 89 -2.01 15.20 -5.55
C GLY A 89 -2.23 15.03 -4.05
N LEU A 90 -2.39 13.78 -3.61
CA LEU A 90 -2.58 13.47 -2.19
C LEU A 90 -1.37 13.87 -1.35
N VAL A 91 -0.16 13.53 -1.83
CA VAL A 91 1.07 13.83 -1.10
C VAL A 91 1.33 15.33 -1.06
N GLU A 92 1.10 16.02 -2.15
CA GLU A 92 1.24 17.46 -2.22
C GLU A 92 0.31 18.18 -1.24
N GLU A 93 -0.96 17.76 -1.19
CA GLU A 93 -1.92 18.30 -0.23
C GLU A 93 -1.49 18.06 1.21
N ALA A 94 -1.03 16.85 1.53
CA ALA A 94 -0.54 16.52 2.86
C ALA A 94 0.70 17.35 3.22
N ALA A 95 1.61 17.56 2.26
CA ALA A 95 2.79 18.37 2.47
C ALA A 95 2.42 19.81 2.82
N TRP A 96 1.44 20.35 2.12
CA TRP A 96 0.95 21.70 2.38
C TRP A 96 0.34 21.81 3.80
N GLU A 97 -0.54 20.87 4.16
CA GLU A 97 -1.23 20.88 5.45
C GLU A 97 -0.30 20.63 6.63
N CYS A 98 0.76 19.86 6.43
CA CYS A 98 1.66 19.43 7.49
C CYS A 98 3.02 20.14 7.46
N ASP A 99 3.16 21.23 6.69
CA ASP A 99 4.44 21.95 6.51
C ASP A 99 5.58 21.00 6.10
N SER A 100 5.26 20.01 5.28
CA SER A 100 6.20 18.99 4.78
C SER A 100 6.88 18.17 5.87
N GLU A 101 6.28 18.09 7.07
CA GLU A 101 6.81 17.26 8.15
C GLU A 101 6.42 15.80 7.90
N PRO A 102 7.42 14.89 7.70
CA PRO A 102 7.14 13.53 7.21
C PRO A 102 6.24 12.68 8.11
N VAL A 103 6.43 12.74 9.44
CA VAL A 103 5.62 11.93 10.35
C VAL A 103 4.16 12.39 10.32
N ALA A 104 3.94 13.70 10.32
CA ALA A 104 2.59 14.26 10.23
C ALA A 104 1.95 13.94 8.87
N MET A 105 2.73 14.01 7.79
CA MET A 105 2.24 13.65 6.46
C MET A 105 1.80 12.19 6.39
N ALA A 106 2.62 11.28 6.91
CA ALA A 106 2.26 9.85 6.93
C ALA A 106 0.97 9.61 7.70
N ALA A 107 0.82 10.25 8.85
CA ALA A 107 -0.40 10.15 9.66
C ALA A 107 -1.62 10.69 8.91
N GLU A 108 -1.50 11.84 8.27
CA GLU A 108 -2.58 12.45 7.49
C GLU A 108 -2.97 11.58 6.30
N LEU A 109 -1.99 10.99 5.63
CA LEU A 109 -2.22 10.10 4.48
C LEU A 109 -2.73 8.71 4.90
N GLY A 110 -2.58 8.36 6.16
CA GLY A 110 -3.00 7.04 6.66
C GLY A 110 -2.08 5.91 6.22
N VAL A 111 -0.80 6.19 6.06
CA VAL A 111 0.20 5.21 5.64
C VAL A 111 1.38 5.19 6.61
N THR A 112 2.19 4.13 6.54
CA THR A 112 3.42 4.03 7.32
C THR A 112 4.50 4.96 6.74
N MET A 113 5.48 5.30 7.58
CA MET A 113 6.65 6.05 7.11
C MET A 113 7.40 5.30 6.01
N HIS A 114 7.49 3.98 6.13
CA HIS A 114 8.13 3.15 5.12
C HIS A 114 7.47 3.33 3.75
N LEU A 115 6.14 3.29 3.72
CA LEU A 115 5.40 3.43 2.46
C LEU A 115 5.55 4.84 1.89
N LEU A 116 5.50 5.87 2.73
CA LEU A 116 5.70 7.24 2.28
C LEU A 116 7.09 7.43 1.70
N ARG A 117 8.12 6.91 2.34
CA ARG A 117 9.51 6.99 1.84
C ARG A 117 9.70 6.24 0.53
N THR A 118 9.05 5.10 0.39
CA THR A 118 9.04 4.35 -0.87
C THR A 118 8.45 5.22 -1.99
N TRP A 119 7.31 5.85 -1.72
CA TRP A 119 6.67 6.74 -2.69
C TRP A 119 7.58 7.93 -3.05
N GLU A 120 8.21 8.55 -2.06
CA GLU A 120 9.10 9.69 -2.30
C GLU A 120 10.29 9.30 -3.18
N ARG A 121 10.86 8.12 -2.95
CA ARG A 121 11.94 7.60 -3.80
C ARG A 121 11.48 7.43 -5.23
N LEU A 122 10.29 6.86 -5.43
CA LEU A 122 9.70 6.70 -6.77
C LEU A 122 9.43 8.05 -7.42
N TYR A 123 8.97 9.03 -6.65
CA TYR A 123 8.71 10.36 -7.15
C TYR A 123 9.99 11.00 -7.70
N ARG A 124 11.10 10.88 -6.98
CA ARG A 124 12.38 11.46 -7.40
C ARG A 124 12.88 10.89 -8.73
N ILE A 125 12.54 9.65 -9.04
CA ILE A 125 12.97 9.01 -10.30
C ILE A 125 11.85 9.00 -11.35
N GLY A 126 10.76 9.74 -11.12
CA GLY A 126 9.68 9.91 -12.08
C GLY A 126 8.80 8.69 -12.29
N ARG A 127 8.67 7.82 -11.29
CA ARG A 127 7.91 6.57 -11.40
C ARG A 127 6.63 6.55 -10.57
N THR A 128 6.14 7.69 -10.14
CA THR A 128 4.86 7.78 -9.44
C THR A 128 3.74 8.09 -10.43
N ARG A 129 2.50 7.76 -10.01
CA ARG A 129 1.31 8.12 -10.79
C ARG A 129 1.01 9.60 -10.62
N HIS A 130 0.48 10.20 -11.68
CA HIS A 130 -0.02 11.56 -11.63
C HIS A 130 -1.54 11.53 -11.79
N VAL A 131 -2.22 12.41 -11.04
CA VAL A 131 -3.65 12.61 -11.21
C VAL A 131 -3.82 13.91 -11.98
N SER A 132 -4.42 13.84 -13.18
CA SER A 132 -4.65 15.02 -13.99
C SER A 132 -5.73 15.91 -13.36
N ALA A 133 -5.80 17.16 -13.82
CA ALA A 133 -6.79 18.12 -13.34
C ALA A 133 -8.24 17.66 -13.58
N CYS A 134 -8.47 16.74 -14.51
CA CYS A 134 -9.79 16.18 -14.77
C CYS A 134 -10.02 14.85 -14.01
N GLY A 135 -9.12 14.49 -13.10
CA GLY A 135 -9.25 13.29 -12.29
C GLY A 135 -8.82 11.99 -12.95
N LEU A 136 -8.30 12.03 -14.17
CA LEU A 136 -7.81 10.85 -14.85
C LEU A 136 -6.43 10.48 -14.35
N SER A 137 -6.24 9.20 -14.03
CA SER A 137 -4.95 8.69 -13.60
C SER A 137 -4.06 8.42 -14.81
N LEU A 138 -2.85 8.97 -14.79
CA LEU A 138 -1.82 8.69 -15.79
C LEU A 138 -0.78 7.79 -15.15
N SER A 139 -0.57 6.63 -15.69
CA SER A 139 0.38 5.66 -15.17
C SER A 139 1.57 5.46 -16.09
#